data_d3a6179fa4e70eb9a775252a795f8e2b
#
_entry.id   d3a6179fa4e70eb9a775252a795f8e2b
#
_cell.length_a   1.000
_cell.length_b   1.000
_cell.length_c   1.000
_cell.angle_alpha   90.00
_cell.angle_beta   90.00
_cell.angle_gamma   90.00
#
_symmetry.space_group_name_H-M   'P 1'
#
loop_
_entity.id
_entity.type
_entity.pdbx_description
1 polymer ?
#
loop_
_entity_poly.entity_id
_entity_poly.type
_entity_poly.pdbx_seq_one_letter_code
_entity_poly.pdbx_strand_id
1 'polypeptide(L)'
;MSKYRIELRPAAVKALRRIDPQDRSRVQGAIALLGEDPRPPGARALQGRDGYRVRVGNYRIIYTIRNDILVVVVVTVGHRRDVYG
;
A
#
# COMPACT_ATOMS: atom_id res chain seq x y z
N MET A 1 -15.05 -5.91 9.76
CA MET A 1 -13.98 -6.92 9.71
C MET A 1 -13.33 -6.92 8.35
N SER A 2 -12.00 -6.94 8.34
CA SER A 2 -11.27 -6.97 7.07
C SER A 2 -11.38 -8.35 6.43
N LYS A 3 -11.66 -8.37 5.14
CA LYS A 3 -11.71 -9.61 4.37
C LYS A 3 -10.31 -10.14 4.08
N TYR A 4 -9.35 -9.24 3.86
CA TYR A 4 -7.97 -9.59 3.53
C TYR A 4 -7.05 -9.26 4.69
N ARG A 5 -6.07 -10.14 4.92
CA ARG A 5 -5.01 -9.87 5.88
C ARG A 5 -3.96 -8.99 5.22
N ILE A 6 -3.34 -8.11 6.01
CA ILE A 6 -2.29 -7.22 5.52
C ILE A 6 -0.93 -7.77 5.93
N GLU A 7 -0.02 -7.89 4.97
CA GLU A 7 1.38 -8.18 5.23
C GLU A 7 2.22 -7.02 4.77
N LEU A 8 3.20 -6.63 5.57
CA LEU A 8 4.14 -5.57 5.22
C LEU A 8 5.50 -6.18 4.92
N ARG A 9 6.01 -5.91 3.73
CA ARG A 9 7.38 -6.31 3.40
C ARG A 9 8.36 -5.44 4.20
N PRO A 10 9.60 -5.91 4.42
CA PRO A 10 10.58 -5.11 5.16
C PRO A 10 10.79 -3.71 4.59
N ALA A 11 10.78 -3.55 3.28
CA ALA A 11 10.91 -2.24 2.66
C ALA A 11 9.77 -1.30 3.05
N ALA A 12 8.55 -1.84 3.17
CA ALA A 12 7.39 -1.05 3.59
C ALA A 12 7.52 -0.62 5.05
N VAL A 13 7.97 -1.54 5.92
CA VAL A 13 8.18 -1.22 7.33
C VAL A 13 9.21 -0.10 7.48
N LYS A 14 10.32 -0.21 6.77
CA LYS A 14 11.38 0.82 6.81
C LYS A 14 10.86 2.16 6.29
N ALA A 15 10.10 2.13 5.20
CA ALA A 15 9.55 3.35 4.63
C ALA A 15 8.61 4.04 5.61
N LEU A 16 7.74 3.29 6.27
CA LEU A 16 6.81 3.85 7.24
C LEU A 16 7.53 4.53 8.40
N ARG A 17 8.66 3.98 8.84
CA ARG A 17 9.43 4.57 9.92
C ARG A 17 10.01 5.92 9.57
N ARG A 18 10.24 6.18 8.29
CA ARG A 18 10.82 7.44 7.81
C ARG A 18 9.78 8.52 7.56
N ILE A 19 8.51 8.15 7.54
CA ILE A 19 7.44 9.10 7.30
C ILE A 19 7.14 9.86 8.58
N ASP A 20 6.90 11.17 8.45
CA ASP A 20 6.47 12.01 9.56
C ASP A 20 5.25 11.35 10.24
N PRO A 21 5.21 11.32 11.60
CA PRO A 21 4.12 10.65 12.33
C PRO A 21 2.72 11.01 11.87
N GLN A 22 2.50 12.25 11.50
CA GLN A 22 1.20 12.73 11.04
C GLN A 22 0.80 12.05 9.73
N ASP A 23 1.73 12.00 8.78
CA ASP A 23 1.49 11.35 7.49
C ASP A 23 1.48 9.83 7.63
N ARG A 24 2.29 9.30 8.54
CA ARG A 24 2.32 7.86 8.80
C ARG A 24 0.96 7.35 9.23
N SER A 25 0.28 8.08 10.09
CA SER A 25 -1.04 7.70 10.56
C SER A 25 -2.04 7.59 9.40
N ARG A 26 -1.98 8.55 8.47
CA ARG A 26 -2.83 8.54 7.29
C ARG A 26 -2.52 7.37 6.36
N VAL A 27 -1.24 7.11 6.15
CA VAL A 27 -0.81 6.00 5.29
C VAL A 27 -1.22 4.67 5.91
N GLN A 28 -1.03 4.51 7.22
CA GLN A 28 -1.43 3.29 7.92
C GLN A 28 -2.93 3.07 7.85
N GLY A 29 -3.72 4.13 7.96
CA GLY A 29 -5.16 4.04 7.80
C GLY A 29 -5.57 3.58 6.41
N ALA A 30 -4.90 4.11 5.39
CA ALA A 30 -5.16 3.70 4.01
C ALA A 30 -4.79 2.23 3.79
N ILE A 31 -3.67 1.78 4.36
CA ILE A 31 -3.27 0.37 4.27
C ILE A 31 -4.35 -0.52 4.90
N ALA A 32 -4.85 -0.14 6.07
CA ALA A 32 -5.90 -0.92 6.73
C ALA A 32 -7.14 -1.05 5.85
N LEU A 33 -7.51 0.01 5.14
CA LEU A 33 -8.66 -0.03 4.24
C LEU A 33 -8.47 -0.97 3.08
N LEU A 34 -7.23 -1.22 2.65
CA LEU A 34 -6.96 -2.19 1.60
C LEU A 34 -7.33 -3.60 2.01
N GLY A 35 -7.36 -3.88 3.31
CA GLY A 35 -7.82 -5.17 3.81
C GLY A 35 -9.32 -5.38 3.61
N GLU A 36 -10.08 -4.30 3.59
CA GLU A 36 -11.52 -4.36 3.34
C GLU A 36 -11.84 -4.31 1.85
N ASP A 37 -11.10 -3.51 1.11
CA ASP A 37 -11.27 -3.37 -0.34
C ASP A 37 -9.89 -3.20 -0.99
N PRO A 38 -9.31 -4.28 -1.52
CA PRO A 38 -7.97 -4.21 -2.13
C PRO A 38 -7.92 -3.40 -3.44
N ARG A 39 -9.05 -3.12 -4.04
CA ARG A 39 -9.12 -2.31 -5.26
C ARG A 39 -10.03 -1.12 -5.07
N PRO A 40 -9.65 -0.18 -4.15
CA PRO A 40 -10.47 1.01 -3.95
C PRO A 40 -10.45 1.91 -5.19
N PRO A 41 -11.36 2.88 -5.28
CA PRO A 41 -11.47 3.72 -6.48
C PRO A 41 -10.18 4.40 -6.92
N GLY A 42 -9.28 4.71 -6.00
CA GLY A 42 -8.00 5.35 -6.32
C GLY A 42 -6.90 4.41 -6.75
N ALA A 43 -7.12 3.10 -6.70
CA ALA A 43 -6.09 2.14 -7.04
C ALA A 43 -5.90 2.04 -8.55
N ARG A 44 -4.63 1.89 -8.96
CA ARG A 44 -4.26 1.72 -10.37
C ARG A 44 -3.32 0.53 -10.50
N ALA A 45 -3.53 -0.28 -11.51
CA ALA A 45 -2.63 -1.39 -11.80
C ALA A 45 -1.26 -0.86 -12.23
N LEU A 46 -0.21 -1.54 -11.80
CA LEU A 46 1.14 -1.22 -12.24
C LEU A 46 1.34 -1.68 -13.68
N GLN A 47 2.13 -0.92 -14.43
CA GLN A 47 2.46 -1.30 -15.80
C GLN A 47 3.70 -2.18 -15.78
N GLY A 48 3.66 -3.24 -16.57
CA GLY A 48 4.80 -4.11 -16.76
C GLY A 48 5.10 -5.08 -15.64
N ARG A 49 4.31 -5.11 -14.60
CA ARG A 49 4.46 -6.07 -13.48
C ARG A 49 3.17 -6.16 -12.69
N ASP A 50 3.05 -7.22 -11.93
CA ASP A 50 1.90 -7.42 -11.05
C ASP A 50 1.89 -6.40 -9.92
N GLY A 51 0.71 -5.99 -9.54
CA GLY A 51 0.53 -5.13 -8.39
C GLY A 51 -0.27 -3.89 -8.70
N TYR A 52 -0.43 -3.10 -7.67
CA TYR A 52 -1.25 -1.89 -7.69
C TYR A 52 -0.54 -0.78 -6.95
N ARG A 53 -0.95 0.43 -7.24
CA ARG A 53 -0.55 1.60 -6.47
C ARG A 53 -1.79 2.36 -6.05
N VAL A 54 -1.73 2.95 -4.87
CA VAL A 54 -2.76 3.86 -4.40
C VAL A 54 -2.08 5.06 -3.79
N ARG A 55 -2.64 6.24 -4.06
CA ARG A 55 -2.07 7.50 -3.60
C ARG A 55 -2.71 7.91 -2.28
N VAL A 56 -1.88 8.34 -1.33
CA VAL A 56 -2.32 8.87 -0.05
C VAL A 56 -1.54 10.16 0.20
N GLY A 57 -2.18 11.31 -0.02
CA GLY A 57 -1.47 12.57 0.05
C GLY A 57 -0.32 12.62 -0.94
N ASN A 58 0.89 12.84 -0.45
CA ASN A 58 2.10 12.86 -1.27
C ASN A 58 2.80 11.52 -1.34
N TYR A 59 2.16 10.46 -0.85
CA TYR A 59 2.77 9.14 -0.80
C TYR A 59 2.03 8.18 -1.70
N ARG A 60 2.73 7.13 -2.10
CA ARG A 60 2.16 6.02 -2.87
C ARG A 60 2.43 4.73 -2.14
N ILE A 61 1.40 3.92 -2.05
CA ILE A 61 1.50 2.57 -1.51
C ILE A 61 1.54 1.62 -2.71
N ILE A 62 2.59 0.82 -2.78
CA ILE A 62 2.73 -0.22 -3.81
C ILE A 62 2.43 -1.55 -3.14
N TYR A 63 1.50 -2.30 -3.69
CA TYR A 63 1.07 -3.54 -3.07
C TYR A 63 0.64 -4.55 -4.13
N THR A 64 0.59 -5.82 -3.72
CA THR A 64 0.05 -6.91 -4.52
C THR A 64 -1.11 -7.55 -3.77
N ILE A 65 -1.95 -8.26 -4.49
CA ILE A 65 -3.12 -8.92 -3.93
C ILE A 65 -3.01 -10.42 -4.18
N ARG A 66 -3.10 -11.20 -3.12
CA ARG A 66 -3.15 -12.64 -3.21
C ARG A 66 -4.58 -13.09 -2.93
N ASN A 67 -5.36 -13.23 -3.99
CA ASN A 67 -6.77 -13.61 -3.86
C ASN A 67 -6.96 -15.04 -3.40
N ASP A 68 -5.99 -15.91 -3.68
CA ASP A 68 -6.04 -17.31 -3.29
C ASP A 68 -5.99 -17.50 -1.78
N ILE A 69 -5.28 -16.62 -1.07
CA ILE A 69 -5.14 -16.72 0.38
C ILE A 69 -5.67 -15.48 1.10
N LEU A 70 -6.30 -14.57 0.37
CA LEU A 70 -6.89 -13.34 0.90
C LEU A 70 -5.89 -12.49 1.68
N VAL A 71 -4.78 -12.18 1.03
CA VAL A 71 -3.71 -11.35 1.60
C VAL A 71 -3.39 -10.19 0.68
N VAL A 72 -3.23 -9.02 1.27
CA VAL A 72 -2.68 -7.84 0.61
C VAL A 72 -1.24 -7.69 1.10
N VAL A 73 -0.28 -7.73 0.19
CA VAL A 73 1.13 -7.59 0.52
C VAL A 73 1.58 -6.19 0.15
N VAL A 74 1.88 -5.37 1.15
CA VAL A 74 2.40 -4.02 0.92
C VAL A 74 3.89 -4.14 0.65
N VAL A 75 4.29 -3.85 -0.57
CA VAL A 75 5.67 -4.00 -1.03
C VAL A 75 6.52 -2.84 -0.56
N THR A 76 6.04 -1.63 -0.76
CA THR A 76 6.74 -0.43 -0.31
C THR A 76 5.79 0.75 -0.25
N VAL A 77 6.25 1.79 0.43
CA VAL A 77 5.57 3.07 0.50
C VAL A 77 6.63 4.13 0.23
N GLY A 78 6.34 5.08 -0.62
CA GLY A 78 7.31 6.12 -0.92
C GLY A 78 6.63 7.43 -1.24
N HIS A 79 7.43 8.50 -1.14
CA HIS A 79 6.99 9.81 -1.61
C HIS A 79 6.77 9.70 -3.12
N ARG A 80 5.76 10.36 -3.63
CA ARG A 80 5.41 10.26 -5.06
C ARG A 80 6.55 10.61 -6.00
N ARG A 81 7.57 11.35 -5.52
CA ARG A 81 8.77 11.68 -6.30
C ARG A 81 9.72 10.51 -6.43
N ASP A 82 9.69 9.59 -5.47
CA ASP A 82 10.67 8.52 -5.36
C ASP A 82 10.15 7.19 -5.85
N VAL A 83 8.83 7.05 -5.95
CA VAL A 83 8.21 5.79 -6.33
C VAL A 83 7.60 5.94 -7.70
N TYR A 84 8.39 5.68 -8.71
CA TYR A 84 7.88 5.56 -10.06
C TYR A 84 7.90 4.11 -10.46
N GLY A 85 6.71 3.61 -10.65
CA GLY A 85 6.57 2.28 -11.18
C GLY A 85 6.80 2.28 -12.66
#